data_44bb414f75b31d086abe93ad32203d98
#
_entry.id   44bb414f75b31d086abe93ad32203d98
#
_cell.length_a   1.000
_cell.length_b   1.000
_cell.length_c   1.000
_cell.angle_alpha   90.00
_cell.angle_beta   90.00
_cell.angle_gamma   90.00
#
_symmetry.space_group_name_H-M   'P 1'
#
loop_
_entity.id
_entity.type
_entity.pdbx_description
1 polymer ?
#
loop_
_entity_poly.entity_id
_entity_poly.type
_entity_poly.pdbx_seq_one_letter_code
_entity_poly.pdbx_strand_id
1 'polypeptide(L)'
;MSIQVEAKGDAGIHAELAEKVLVRRAGLEVVVEGPKLQYVGSTGVYLVHVRNPGNAPLLNIRFIANLPTGMKYVAGIEGARTDAAGVKLQWALENLNPQLEQVYSVKCRLGAVGTTRLEVAATAEDELSTAAGVNTQVDAAASLTLDVQDPAGPVSISEETVYEVRVRNRGTKEAEGVEVLSYFSRGIEPTSAEGAPNRIGPGQVAFAPLTTLAPGAEAVFKVHAKAETAGNHVFRAEVHCKAMGTRLISEKNTLYYQDAVTQDTPDANAPTEANRNLAAPETYRTQRR
;
A
#
# COMPACT_ATOMS: atom_id res chain seq x y z
N MET A 1 6.88 -14.87 56.86
CA MET A 1 6.79 -16.05 57.72
C MET A 1 7.37 -15.69 59.06
N SER A 2 6.78 -16.09 60.18
CA SER A 2 7.30 -15.88 61.53
C SER A 2 7.66 -17.22 62.12
N ILE A 3 8.88 -17.35 62.64
CA ILE A 3 9.34 -18.52 63.35
C ILE A 3 9.31 -18.18 64.84
N GLN A 4 8.55 -18.96 65.60
CA GLN A 4 8.41 -18.78 67.05
C GLN A 4 9.03 -20.01 67.72
N VAL A 5 9.97 -19.77 68.59
CA VAL A 5 10.64 -20.81 69.38
C VAL A 5 10.30 -20.59 70.83
N GLU A 6 9.73 -21.61 71.47
CA GLU A 6 9.37 -21.59 72.91
C GLU A 6 10.27 -22.64 73.59
N ALA A 7 10.93 -22.25 74.66
CA ALA A 7 11.70 -23.11 75.52
C ALA A 7 11.15 -23.10 76.98
N LYS A 8 10.85 -24.28 77.51
CA LYS A 8 10.38 -24.51 78.90
C LYS A 8 11.40 -25.30 79.67
N GLY A 9 11.80 -24.79 80.83
CA GLY A 9 12.71 -25.46 81.72
C GLY A 9 12.01 -25.87 83.04
N ASP A 10 12.69 -26.71 83.86
CA ASP A 10 12.21 -27.05 85.18
C ASP A 10 12.14 -25.80 86.05
N ALA A 11 11.23 -25.84 87.07
CA ALA A 11 10.94 -24.73 87.95
C ALA A 11 10.24 -23.50 87.36
N GLY A 12 9.51 -23.69 86.24
CA GLY A 12 8.69 -22.61 85.64
C GLY A 12 9.44 -21.57 84.81
N ILE A 13 10.65 -21.88 84.41
CA ILE A 13 11.43 -21.01 83.50
C ILE A 13 10.82 -21.16 82.10
N HIS A 14 10.50 -20.00 81.50
CA HIS A 14 9.93 -19.92 80.14
C HIS A 14 10.68 -18.85 79.38
N ALA A 15 11.09 -19.16 78.15
CA ALA A 15 11.67 -18.23 77.20
C ALA A 15 10.98 -18.38 75.83
N GLU A 16 10.60 -17.30 75.24
CA GLU A 16 10.00 -17.22 73.93
C GLU A 16 10.82 -16.28 73.03
N LEU A 17 11.12 -16.72 71.83
CA LEU A 17 11.80 -15.91 70.80
C LEU A 17 10.95 -15.98 69.52
N ALA A 18 10.61 -14.88 68.98
CA ALA A 18 9.93 -14.76 67.70
C ALA A 18 10.80 -14.01 66.71
N GLU A 19 11.12 -14.63 65.59
CA GLU A 19 11.89 -14.03 64.55
C GLU A 19 11.13 -13.99 63.20
N LYS A 20 11.22 -12.87 62.48
CA LYS A 20 10.58 -12.73 61.16
C LYS A 20 11.55 -13.12 60.07
N VAL A 21 11.19 -14.18 59.33
CA VAL A 21 11.93 -14.59 58.11
C VAL A 21 11.22 -14.02 56.90
N LEU A 22 11.93 -13.20 56.14
CA LEU A 22 11.44 -12.71 54.85
C LEU A 22 11.77 -13.73 53.76
N VAL A 23 10.72 -14.41 53.27
CA VAL A 23 10.85 -15.31 52.11
C VAL A 23 10.78 -14.47 50.85
N ARG A 24 11.81 -14.53 50.04
CA ARG A 24 11.84 -13.89 48.73
C ARG A 24 11.68 -14.91 47.63
N ARG A 25 10.86 -14.58 46.64
CA ARG A 25 10.60 -15.43 45.47
C ARG A 25 10.41 -14.56 44.25
N ALA A 26 11.13 -14.84 43.17
CA ALA A 26 10.86 -14.26 41.86
C ALA A 26 9.60 -14.90 41.24
N GLY A 27 8.96 -14.19 40.33
CA GLY A 27 7.85 -14.69 39.53
C GLY A 27 8.07 -14.35 38.06
N LEU A 28 7.59 -15.20 37.19
CA LEU A 28 7.67 -14.98 35.73
C LEU A 28 6.28 -15.11 35.13
N GLU A 29 5.81 -14.02 34.54
CA GLU A 29 4.54 -13.94 33.83
C GLU A 29 4.78 -13.38 32.42
N VAL A 30 4.17 -13.97 31.40
CA VAL A 30 4.22 -13.52 30.03
C VAL A 30 2.81 -13.41 29.46
N VAL A 31 2.51 -12.30 28.81
CA VAL A 31 1.28 -12.07 28.05
C VAL A 31 1.64 -11.65 26.65
N VAL A 32 0.96 -12.18 25.64
CA VAL A 32 1.16 -11.82 24.24
C VAL A 32 -0.11 -11.22 23.69
N GLU A 33 -0.01 -9.98 23.19
CA GLU A 33 -1.08 -9.27 22.52
C GLU A 33 -0.77 -9.13 21.03
N GLY A 34 -1.80 -9.13 20.19
CA GLY A 34 -1.65 -9.00 18.76
C GLY A 34 -2.95 -8.69 18.04
N PRO A 35 -2.89 -8.40 16.73
CA PRO A 35 -4.07 -8.10 15.94
C PRO A 35 -4.96 -9.34 15.80
N LYS A 36 -6.28 -9.13 15.90
CA LYS A 36 -7.27 -10.20 15.69
C LYS A 36 -7.40 -10.58 14.22
N LEU A 37 -7.28 -9.59 13.32
CA LEU A 37 -7.38 -9.75 11.87
C LEU A 37 -6.24 -9.01 11.18
N GLN A 38 -5.66 -9.64 10.17
CA GLN A 38 -4.65 -9.07 9.28
C GLN A 38 -4.83 -9.62 7.86
N TYR A 39 -4.08 -9.07 6.91
CA TYR A 39 -4.11 -9.51 5.53
C TYR A 39 -2.75 -10.08 5.08
N VAL A 40 -2.79 -11.03 4.17
CA VAL A 40 -1.57 -11.62 3.58
C VAL A 40 -0.69 -10.52 2.99
N GLY A 41 0.62 -10.58 3.30
CA GLY A 41 1.60 -9.57 2.88
C GLY A 41 1.74 -8.39 3.82
N SER A 42 0.82 -8.20 4.79
CA SER A 42 0.92 -7.15 5.80
C SER A 42 1.90 -7.49 6.93
N THR A 43 2.26 -6.48 7.71
CA THR A 43 3.07 -6.65 8.92
C THR A 43 2.19 -6.49 10.15
N GLY A 44 2.05 -7.56 10.92
CA GLY A 44 1.41 -7.55 12.24
C GLY A 44 2.41 -7.11 13.32
N VAL A 45 1.93 -6.33 14.28
CA VAL A 45 2.69 -5.91 15.47
C VAL A 45 2.14 -6.67 16.66
N TYR A 46 3.02 -7.39 17.34
CA TYR A 46 2.71 -8.17 18.54
C TYR A 46 3.46 -7.58 19.72
N LEU A 47 2.80 -7.44 20.87
CA LEU A 47 3.37 -6.96 22.11
C LEU A 47 3.56 -8.15 23.05
N VAL A 48 4.77 -8.32 23.56
CA VAL A 48 5.14 -9.34 24.53
C VAL A 48 5.41 -8.64 25.85
N HIS A 49 4.49 -8.77 26.79
CA HIS A 49 4.57 -8.27 28.14
C HIS A 49 5.22 -9.29 29.03
N VAL A 50 6.28 -8.94 29.70
CA VAL A 50 7.01 -9.79 30.64
C VAL A 50 7.00 -9.11 32.00
N ARG A 51 6.44 -9.76 33.00
CA ARG A 51 6.28 -9.21 34.35
C ARG A 51 6.91 -10.10 35.40
N ASN A 52 7.54 -9.48 36.39
CA ASN A 52 7.95 -10.14 37.61
C ASN A 52 6.97 -9.81 38.76
N PRO A 53 5.94 -10.61 39.00
CA PRO A 53 4.99 -10.38 40.10
C PRO A 53 5.57 -10.75 41.48
N GLY A 54 6.80 -11.25 41.53
CA GLY A 54 7.48 -11.66 42.76
C GLY A 54 8.03 -10.52 43.61
N ASN A 55 8.76 -10.86 44.66
CA ASN A 55 9.42 -9.94 45.58
C ASN A 55 10.97 -10.11 45.59
N ALA A 56 11.52 -10.90 44.64
CA ALA A 56 12.94 -11.04 44.34
C ALA A 56 13.19 -10.72 42.86
N PRO A 57 14.40 -10.26 42.49
CA PRO A 57 14.78 -10.07 41.10
C PRO A 57 14.67 -11.36 40.31
N LEU A 58 14.22 -11.28 39.06
CA LEU A 58 14.21 -12.37 38.09
C LEU A 58 15.46 -12.20 37.22
N LEU A 59 16.28 -13.27 37.11
CA LEU A 59 17.58 -13.23 36.45
C LEU A 59 17.62 -14.18 35.23
N ASN A 60 18.48 -13.84 34.27
CA ASN A 60 18.82 -14.67 33.10
C ASN A 60 17.60 -15.18 32.32
N ILE A 61 16.66 -14.25 32.00
CA ILE A 61 15.43 -14.58 31.30
C ILE A 61 15.74 -14.81 29.82
N ARG A 62 15.33 -15.95 29.30
CA ARG A 62 15.48 -16.33 27.89
C ARG A 62 14.11 -16.51 27.27
N PHE A 63 13.93 -15.95 26.09
CA PHE A 63 12.69 -16.02 25.33
C PHE A 63 12.88 -16.78 24.02
N ILE A 64 11.88 -17.59 23.69
CA ILE A 64 11.76 -18.26 22.40
C ILE A 64 10.36 -18.01 21.87
N ALA A 65 10.26 -17.30 20.77
CA ALA A 65 9.01 -17.17 20.02
C ALA A 65 8.99 -18.17 18.86
N ASN A 66 7.96 -19.01 18.79
CA ASN A 66 7.75 -19.90 17.67
C ASN A 66 6.99 -19.15 16.56
N LEU A 67 7.63 -19.04 15.39
CA LEU A 67 7.07 -18.41 14.21
C LEU A 67 6.42 -19.50 13.33
N PRO A 68 5.10 -19.56 13.23
CA PRO A 68 4.43 -20.57 12.41
C PRO A 68 4.69 -20.34 10.92
N THR A 69 4.41 -21.37 10.12
CA THR A 69 4.56 -21.31 8.66
C THR A 69 3.83 -20.08 8.08
N GLY A 70 4.53 -19.33 7.24
CA GLY A 70 4.00 -18.09 6.66
C GLY A 70 4.20 -16.84 7.52
N MET A 71 4.71 -16.95 8.73
CA MET A 71 5.09 -15.80 9.57
C MET A 71 6.62 -15.62 9.54
N LYS A 72 7.07 -14.39 9.26
CA LYS A 72 8.51 -14.03 9.24
C LYS A 72 8.76 -12.82 10.11
N TYR A 73 9.73 -12.93 11.02
CA TYR A 73 10.19 -11.79 11.81
C TYR A 73 10.80 -10.71 10.92
N VAL A 74 10.46 -9.46 11.17
CA VAL A 74 10.95 -8.30 10.42
C VAL A 74 11.82 -7.42 11.29
N ALA A 75 11.35 -7.04 12.48
CA ALA A 75 12.02 -6.11 13.37
C ALA A 75 11.33 -6.03 14.75
N GLY A 76 11.92 -5.28 15.68
CA GLY A 76 11.27 -4.79 16.88
C GLY A 76 12.01 -5.09 18.18
N ILE A 77 12.85 -6.13 18.23
CA ILE A 77 13.62 -6.46 19.43
C ILE A 77 15.12 -6.34 19.10
N GLU A 78 15.81 -5.49 19.84
CA GLU A 78 17.25 -5.34 19.72
C GLU A 78 17.96 -6.61 20.19
N GLY A 79 18.97 -7.05 19.45
CA GLY A 79 19.74 -8.26 19.76
C GLY A 79 19.01 -9.58 19.53
N ALA A 80 17.75 -9.57 19.07
CA ALA A 80 17.02 -10.78 18.75
C ALA A 80 17.63 -11.50 17.53
N ARG A 81 17.65 -12.83 17.58
CA ARG A 81 18.17 -13.68 16.51
C ARG A 81 17.14 -14.71 16.09
N THR A 82 17.04 -14.93 14.80
CA THR A 82 16.28 -16.07 14.27
C THR A 82 17.21 -17.28 14.10
N ASP A 83 16.66 -18.48 14.24
CA ASP A 83 17.35 -19.70 13.88
C ASP A 83 17.58 -19.77 12.35
N ALA A 84 18.38 -20.75 11.89
CA ALA A 84 18.72 -20.92 10.47
C ALA A 84 17.50 -21.19 9.58
N ALA A 85 16.44 -21.77 10.14
CA ALA A 85 15.17 -22.03 9.44
C ALA A 85 14.21 -20.84 9.47
N GLY A 86 14.49 -19.80 10.30
CA GLY A 86 13.63 -18.64 10.46
C GLY A 86 12.30 -18.92 11.16
N VAL A 87 12.20 -20.05 11.87
CA VAL A 87 10.97 -20.48 12.56
C VAL A 87 10.99 -20.20 14.08
N LYS A 88 12.13 -19.83 14.62
CA LYS A 88 12.29 -19.45 16.03
C LYS A 88 12.99 -18.11 16.14
N LEU A 89 12.41 -17.21 16.93
CA LEU A 89 13.01 -15.95 17.33
C LEU A 89 13.47 -16.06 18.79
N GLN A 90 14.70 -15.68 19.09
CA GLN A 90 15.29 -15.79 20.41
C GLN A 90 15.86 -14.45 20.86
N TRP A 91 15.66 -14.10 22.13
CA TRP A 91 16.27 -12.95 22.79
C TRP A 91 16.39 -13.22 24.30
N ALA A 92 17.07 -12.35 25.02
CA ALA A 92 17.28 -12.48 26.45
C ALA A 92 17.11 -11.12 27.16
N LEU A 93 16.84 -11.21 28.46
CA LEU A 93 16.84 -10.10 29.39
C LEU A 93 17.63 -10.54 30.64
N GLU A 94 18.65 -9.77 31.00
CA GLU A 94 19.57 -10.17 32.11
C GLU A 94 18.85 -10.12 33.48
N ASN A 95 18.04 -9.07 33.71
CA ASN A 95 17.42 -8.82 35.00
C ASN A 95 16.06 -8.13 34.83
N LEU A 96 15.08 -8.54 35.64
CA LEU A 96 13.79 -7.86 35.82
C LEU A 96 13.48 -7.73 37.29
N ASN A 97 13.54 -6.50 37.83
CA ASN A 97 13.29 -6.21 39.23
C ASN A 97 11.86 -6.57 39.66
N PRO A 98 11.64 -6.81 40.97
CA PRO A 98 10.32 -7.11 41.51
C PRO A 98 9.27 -6.08 41.11
N GLN A 99 8.06 -6.54 40.77
CA GLN A 99 6.91 -5.74 40.38
C GLN A 99 7.06 -4.92 39.10
N LEU A 100 8.18 -5.07 38.35
CA LEU A 100 8.38 -4.41 37.08
C LEU A 100 7.86 -5.27 35.90
N GLU A 101 7.60 -4.55 34.83
CA GLU A 101 7.18 -5.09 33.52
C GLU A 101 8.13 -4.56 32.43
N GLN A 102 8.45 -5.44 31.49
CA GLN A 102 9.16 -5.11 30.25
C GLN A 102 8.30 -5.51 29.07
N VAL A 103 8.15 -4.59 28.10
CA VAL A 103 7.36 -4.83 26.88
C VAL A 103 8.26 -4.88 25.65
N TYR A 104 8.09 -5.92 24.85
CA TYR A 104 8.78 -6.08 23.57
C TYR A 104 7.78 -5.98 22.43
N SER A 105 8.17 -5.26 21.37
CA SER A 105 7.40 -5.18 20.12
C SER A 105 7.98 -6.16 19.11
N VAL A 106 7.20 -7.14 18.67
CA VAL A 106 7.59 -8.14 17.66
C VAL A 106 6.82 -7.82 16.38
N LYS A 107 7.53 -7.43 15.33
CA LYS A 107 6.94 -7.14 14.01
C LYS A 107 7.16 -8.34 13.08
N CYS A 108 6.06 -8.94 12.63
CA CYS A 108 6.09 -10.11 11.76
C CYS A 108 5.30 -9.88 10.47
N ARG A 109 5.90 -10.24 9.33
CA ARG A 109 5.19 -10.28 8.04
C ARG A 109 4.40 -11.58 7.95
N LEU A 110 3.13 -11.46 7.54
CA LEU A 110 2.19 -12.58 7.43
C LEU A 110 2.06 -12.98 5.95
N GLY A 111 2.45 -14.19 5.61
CA GLY A 111 2.55 -14.67 4.22
C GLY A 111 1.55 -15.77 3.84
N ALA A 112 0.72 -16.26 4.76
CA ALA A 112 -0.24 -17.33 4.49
C ALA A 112 -1.62 -16.99 5.04
N VAL A 113 -2.66 -17.40 4.32
CA VAL A 113 -4.08 -17.29 4.73
C VAL A 113 -4.39 -18.32 5.82
N GLY A 114 -5.26 -17.97 6.73
CA GLY A 114 -5.74 -18.83 7.81
C GLY A 114 -5.46 -18.28 9.20
N THR A 115 -5.76 -19.08 10.24
CA THR A 115 -5.45 -18.69 11.61
C THR A 115 -4.00 -19.02 11.92
N THR A 116 -3.24 -18.01 12.29
CA THR A 116 -1.85 -18.15 12.75
C THR A 116 -1.74 -17.86 14.24
N ARG A 117 -0.85 -18.55 14.97
CA ARG A 117 -0.62 -18.36 16.40
C ARG A 117 0.84 -18.03 16.65
N LEU A 118 1.08 -16.84 17.19
CA LEU A 118 2.39 -16.51 17.76
C LEU A 118 2.41 -16.99 19.21
N GLU A 119 3.35 -17.87 19.54
CA GLU A 119 3.56 -18.38 20.89
C GLU A 119 4.97 -18.00 21.37
N VAL A 120 5.04 -17.48 22.59
CA VAL A 120 6.28 -17.06 23.24
C VAL A 120 6.43 -17.86 24.54
N ALA A 121 7.53 -18.59 24.64
CA ALA A 121 7.95 -19.24 25.86
C ALA A 121 9.07 -18.42 26.50
N ALA A 122 9.05 -18.31 27.82
CA ALA A 122 10.11 -17.69 28.63
C ALA A 122 10.59 -18.65 29.71
N THR A 123 11.90 -18.66 29.93
CA THR A 123 12.56 -19.39 31.02
C THR A 123 13.49 -18.46 31.78
N ALA A 124 13.64 -18.67 33.06
CA ALA A 124 14.56 -17.91 33.91
C ALA A 124 15.27 -18.84 34.89
N GLU A 125 16.11 -18.29 35.75
CA GLU A 125 16.69 -19.04 36.88
C GLU A 125 15.62 -19.65 37.76
N ASP A 126 16.02 -20.56 38.66
CA ASP A 126 15.14 -21.32 39.57
C ASP A 126 14.07 -22.14 38.85
N GLU A 127 14.36 -22.61 37.64
CA GLU A 127 13.46 -23.44 36.81
C GLU A 127 12.11 -22.75 36.48
N LEU A 128 12.03 -21.43 36.63
CA LEU A 128 10.83 -20.71 36.28
C LEU A 128 10.62 -20.75 34.76
N SER A 129 9.42 -21.16 34.36
CA SER A 129 9.03 -21.19 32.94
C SER A 129 7.56 -20.81 32.76
N THR A 130 7.27 -20.16 31.66
CA THR A 130 5.90 -19.81 31.27
C THR A 130 5.81 -19.70 29.76
N ALA A 131 4.60 -19.82 29.21
CA ALA A 131 4.34 -19.59 27.80
C ALA A 131 2.99 -18.92 27.61
N ALA A 132 2.90 -18.06 26.62
CA ALA A 132 1.67 -17.40 26.22
C ALA A 132 1.62 -17.26 24.69
N GLY A 133 0.43 -17.07 24.14
CA GLY A 133 0.29 -16.90 22.70
C GLY A 133 -1.01 -16.25 22.32
N VAL A 134 -1.03 -15.68 21.11
CA VAL A 134 -2.16 -14.98 20.54
C VAL A 134 -2.45 -15.49 19.13
N ASN A 135 -3.72 -15.61 18.80
CA ASN A 135 -4.20 -16.00 17.48
C ASN A 135 -4.49 -14.74 16.63
N THR A 136 -4.07 -14.79 15.37
CA THR A 136 -4.39 -13.79 14.35
C THR A 136 -5.04 -14.49 13.18
N GLN A 137 -6.22 -14.04 12.77
CA GLN A 137 -6.83 -14.44 11.51
C GLN A 137 -6.14 -13.67 10.38
N VAL A 138 -5.69 -14.37 9.36
CA VAL A 138 -5.04 -13.77 8.17
C VAL A 138 -5.90 -14.05 6.95
N ASP A 139 -6.42 -13.00 6.33
CA ASP A 139 -7.29 -13.11 5.16
C ASP A 139 -6.58 -12.62 3.89
N ALA A 140 -6.99 -13.15 2.75
CA ALA A 140 -6.63 -12.59 1.45
C ALA A 140 -7.56 -11.42 1.11
N ALA A 141 -7.01 -10.37 0.51
CA ALA A 141 -7.79 -9.23 0.04
C ALA A 141 -7.41 -8.85 -1.39
N ALA A 142 -8.41 -8.43 -2.17
CA ALA A 142 -8.17 -7.72 -3.42
C ALA A 142 -7.75 -6.28 -3.11
N SER A 143 -6.88 -5.73 -3.95
CA SER A 143 -6.41 -4.33 -3.83
C SER A 143 -6.15 -3.79 -5.23
N LEU A 144 -7.05 -2.98 -5.75
CA LEU A 144 -6.92 -2.39 -7.07
C LEU A 144 -6.14 -1.08 -7.01
N THR A 145 -5.34 -0.84 -8.05
CA THR A 145 -4.74 0.46 -8.35
C THR A 145 -5.17 0.88 -9.74
N LEU A 146 -5.38 2.18 -9.91
CA LEU A 146 -5.74 2.81 -11.17
C LEU A 146 -4.63 3.78 -11.56
N ASP A 147 -4.11 3.63 -12.75
CA ASP A 147 -3.20 4.56 -13.40
C ASP A 147 -3.76 4.99 -14.76
N VAL A 148 -3.60 6.26 -15.09
CA VAL A 148 -4.05 6.82 -16.38
C VAL A 148 -2.88 7.53 -17.03
N GLN A 149 -2.55 7.12 -18.24
CA GLN A 149 -1.59 7.82 -19.10
C GLN A 149 -2.36 8.65 -20.12
N ASP A 150 -2.02 9.91 -20.19
CA ASP A 150 -2.52 10.91 -21.14
C ASP A 150 -1.47 11.26 -22.20
N PRO A 151 -1.84 11.92 -23.30
CA PRO A 151 -0.88 12.37 -24.30
C PRO A 151 0.23 13.24 -23.71
N ALA A 152 1.45 13.04 -24.16
CA ALA A 152 2.64 13.76 -23.68
C ALA A 152 2.73 15.15 -24.31
N GLY A 153 1.95 16.12 -23.88
CA GLY A 153 2.02 17.51 -24.29
C GLY A 153 0.75 18.02 -24.98
N PRO A 154 0.76 19.27 -25.47
CA PRO A 154 -0.36 19.85 -26.23
C PRO A 154 -0.60 19.08 -27.52
N VAL A 155 -1.87 18.88 -27.87
CA VAL A 155 -2.32 18.14 -29.05
C VAL A 155 -3.16 19.03 -29.96
N SER A 156 -3.03 18.87 -31.28
CA SER A 156 -3.92 19.54 -32.23
C SER A 156 -5.33 18.99 -32.15
N ILE A 157 -6.37 19.84 -32.26
CA ILE A 157 -7.77 19.42 -32.36
C ILE A 157 -8.04 18.53 -33.58
N SER A 158 -7.16 18.57 -34.59
CA SER A 158 -7.25 17.72 -35.78
C SER A 158 -6.77 16.28 -35.53
N GLU A 159 -6.01 16.05 -34.47
CA GLU A 159 -5.37 14.78 -34.14
C GLU A 159 -6.24 13.93 -33.20
N GLU A 160 -6.22 12.65 -33.41
CA GLU A 160 -6.79 11.68 -32.48
C GLU A 160 -5.77 11.37 -31.38
N THR A 161 -6.22 11.34 -30.13
CA THR A 161 -5.41 11.06 -28.95
C THR A 161 -5.82 9.76 -28.30
N VAL A 162 -4.88 9.17 -27.56
CA VAL A 162 -5.11 7.92 -26.83
C VAL A 162 -4.89 8.15 -25.35
N TYR A 163 -5.90 7.80 -24.56
CA TYR A 163 -5.80 7.70 -23.10
C TYR A 163 -5.71 6.23 -22.73
N GLU A 164 -4.67 5.86 -21.97
CA GLU A 164 -4.48 4.50 -21.52
C GLU A 164 -4.82 4.38 -20.04
N VAL A 165 -5.78 3.52 -19.72
CA VAL A 165 -6.25 3.23 -18.36
C VAL A 165 -5.73 1.87 -17.93
N ARG A 166 -4.90 1.83 -16.90
CA ARG A 166 -4.32 0.61 -16.34
C ARG A 166 -4.95 0.30 -14.99
N VAL A 167 -5.55 -0.85 -14.86
CA VAL A 167 -6.12 -1.36 -13.61
C VAL A 167 -5.34 -2.59 -13.19
N ARG A 168 -4.67 -2.53 -12.04
CA ARG A 168 -3.86 -3.64 -11.53
C ARG A 168 -4.35 -4.11 -10.18
N ASN A 169 -4.47 -5.42 -10.00
CA ASN A 169 -4.74 -6.01 -8.69
C ASN A 169 -3.41 -6.28 -7.95
N ARG A 170 -3.09 -5.45 -6.98
CA ARG A 170 -1.92 -5.63 -6.09
C ARG A 170 -2.22 -6.47 -4.85
N GLY A 171 -3.46 -6.93 -4.72
CA GLY A 171 -3.90 -7.76 -3.61
C GLY A 171 -3.45 -9.20 -3.73
N THR A 172 -3.93 -10.01 -2.79
CA THR A 172 -3.64 -11.44 -2.66
C THR A 172 -4.85 -12.31 -2.98
N LYS A 173 -5.99 -11.68 -3.22
CA LYS A 173 -7.25 -12.29 -3.68
C LYS A 173 -7.64 -11.70 -5.03
N GLU A 174 -8.31 -12.48 -5.87
CA GLU A 174 -8.90 -11.98 -7.11
C GLU A 174 -9.93 -10.87 -6.82
N ALA A 175 -9.97 -9.89 -7.71
CA ALA A 175 -10.98 -8.84 -7.70
C ALA A 175 -12.12 -9.23 -8.64
N GLU A 176 -13.32 -9.33 -8.11
CA GLU A 176 -14.51 -9.74 -8.86
C GLU A 176 -15.36 -8.53 -9.25
N GLY A 177 -15.92 -8.58 -10.47
CA GLY A 177 -16.84 -7.56 -10.98
C GLY A 177 -16.18 -6.18 -11.06
N VAL A 178 -15.03 -6.09 -11.74
CA VAL A 178 -14.31 -4.83 -11.95
C VAL A 178 -14.91 -4.09 -13.14
N GLU A 179 -15.55 -2.98 -12.88
CA GLU A 179 -16.17 -2.09 -13.87
C GLU A 179 -15.26 -0.89 -14.12
N VAL A 180 -15.06 -0.55 -15.40
CA VAL A 180 -14.26 0.60 -15.82
C VAL A 180 -15.13 1.54 -16.66
N LEU A 181 -15.17 2.80 -16.24
CA LEU A 181 -15.91 3.87 -16.90
C LEU A 181 -14.96 5.02 -17.20
N SER A 182 -15.09 5.61 -18.36
CA SER A 182 -14.31 6.77 -18.77
C SER A 182 -15.22 7.92 -19.18
N TYR A 183 -14.87 9.14 -18.79
CA TYR A 183 -15.63 10.33 -19.03
C TYR A 183 -14.74 11.44 -19.60
N PHE A 184 -15.29 12.23 -20.47
CA PHE A 184 -14.66 13.40 -21.06
C PHE A 184 -15.43 14.67 -20.71
N SER A 185 -14.71 15.76 -20.57
CA SER A 185 -15.33 17.08 -20.49
C SER A 185 -15.96 17.49 -21.86
N ARG A 186 -16.86 18.46 -21.85
CA ARG A 186 -17.46 18.98 -23.09
C ARG A 186 -16.39 19.46 -24.06
N GLY A 187 -16.52 19.17 -25.35
CA GLY A 187 -15.64 19.60 -26.44
C GLY A 187 -14.53 18.60 -26.79
N ILE A 188 -14.59 17.41 -26.22
CA ILE A 188 -13.81 16.25 -26.62
C ILE A 188 -14.69 15.01 -26.59
N GLU A 189 -14.66 14.21 -27.64
CA GLU A 189 -15.52 13.03 -27.80
C GLU A 189 -14.70 11.76 -28.04
N PRO A 190 -15.07 10.62 -27.42
CA PRO A 190 -14.47 9.35 -27.69
C PRO A 190 -14.83 8.84 -29.10
N THR A 191 -13.84 8.38 -29.84
CA THR A 191 -13.98 7.84 -31.21
C THR A 191 -14.00 6.33 -31.24
N SER A 192 -13.13 5.69 -30.44
CA SER A 192 -13.08 4.24 -30.30
C SER A 192 -12.49 3.83 -28.95
N ALA A 193 -12.63 2.55 -28.57
CA ALA A 193 -12.04 2.02 -27.35
C ALA A 193 -11.64 0.53 -27.52
N GLU A 194 -10.54 0.15 -26.82
CA GLU A 194 -9.93 -1.17 -26.85
C GLU A 194 -9.71 -1.71 -25.42
N GLY A 195 -9.48 -3.02 -25.31
CA GLY A 195 -9.12 -3.71 -24.07
C GLY A 195 -10.24 -4.60 -23.50
N ALA A 196 -11.50 -4.26 -23.78
CA ALA A 196 -12.66 -5.10 -23.50
C ALA A 196 -13.85 -4.68 -24.39
N PRO A 197 -14.91 -5.51 -24.52
CA PRO A 197 -16.16 -5.08 -25.12
C PRO A 197 -16.64 -3.79 -24.45
N ASN A 198 -17.09 -2.81 -25.24
CA ASN A 198 -17.41 -1.49 -24.72
C ASN A 198 -18.65 -0.90 -25.39
N ARG A 199 -19.19 0.13 -24.76
CA ARG A 199 -20.25 0.99 -25.28
C ARG A 199 -19.78 2.44 -25.22
N ILE A 200 -19.76 3.09 -26.36
CA ILE A 200 -19.40 4.50 -26.51
C ILE A 200 -20.70 5.30 -26.54
N GLY A 201 -20.75 6.36 -25.74
CA GLY A 201 -21.79 7.37 -25.72
C GLY A 201 -21.18 8.78 -25.72
N PRO A 202 -22.02 9.82 -25.82
CA PRO A 202 -21.53 11.21 -25.80
C PRO A 202 -20.69 11.48 -24.56
N GLY A 203 -19.41 11.84 -24.76
CA GLY A 203 -18.47 12.13 -23.69
C GLY A 203 -18.14 10.98 -22.74
N GLN A 204 -18.47 9.73 -23.07
CA GLN A 204 -18.22 8.62 -22.15
C GLN A 204 -17.98 7.27 -22.87
N VAL A 205 -17.24 6.40 -22.18
CA VAL A 205 -17.05 5.00 -22.56
C VAL A 205 -17.31 4.12 -21.35
N ALA A 206 -18.16 3.11 -21.50
CA ALA A 206 -18.39 2.07 -20.50
C ALA A 206 -17.86 0.73 -21.04
N PHE A 207 -16.89 0.14 -20.34
CA PHE A 207 -16.37 -1.18 -20.64
C PHE A 207 -17.23 -2.26 -19.98
N ALA A 208 -17.36 -3.41 -20.64
CA ALA A 208 -17.97 -4.58 -20.03
C ALA A 208 -17.20 -4.97 -18.76
N PRO A 209 -17.89 -5.29 -17.65
CA PRO A 209 -17.24 -5.67 -16.42
C PRO A 209 -16.30 -6.87 -16.60
N LEU A 210 -15.09 -6.77 -16.07
CA LEU A 210 -14.23 -7.94 -15.94
C LEU A 210 -14.81 -8.85 -14.86
N THR A 211 -15.06 -10.10 -15.19
CA THR A 211 -15.58 -11.08 -14.23
C THR A 211 -14.62 -11.22 -13.06
N THR A 212 -13.33 -11.39 -13.36
CA THR A 212 -12.27 -11.49 -12.35
C THR A 212 -10.98 -10.82 -12.84
N LEU A 213 -10.20 -10.28 -11.90
CA LEU A 213 -8.83 -9.83 -12.12
C LEU A 213 -7.94 -10.51 -11.06
N ALA A 214 -7.11 -11.47 -11.48
CA ALA A 214 -6.28 -12.26 -10.59
C ALA A 214 -5.25 -11.43 -9.81
N PRO A 215 -4.73 -11.91 -8.67
CA PRO A 215 -3.63 -11.28 -7.95
C PRO A 215 -2.42 -11.03 -8.86
N GLY A 216 -1.89 -9.79 -8.83
CA GLY A 216 -0.77 -9.36 -9.66
C GLY A 216 -1.10 -9.05 -11.11
N ALA A 217 -2.29 -9.44 -11.61
CA ALA A 217 -2.72 -9.18 -12.98
C ALA A 217 -3.05 -7.70 -13.21
N GLU A 218 -2.90 -7.28 -14.46
CA GLU A 218 -3.20 -5.94 -14.96
C GLU A 218 -4.11 -6.05 -16.17
N ALA A 219 -5.12 -5.19 -16.22
CA ALA A 219 -5.97 -4.96 -17.38
C ALA A 219 -5.70 -3.56 -17.93
N VAL A 220 -5.54 -3.47 -19.24
CA VAL A 220 -5.26 -2.21 -19.95
C VAL A 220 -6.40 -1.92 -20.90
N PHE A 221 -6.90 -0.69 -20.81
CA PHE A 221 -7.96 -0.16 -21.66
C PHE A 221 -7.43 1.08 -22.36
N LYS A 222 -7.72 1.22 -23.67
CA LYS A 222 -7.37 2.41 -24.42
C LYS A 222 -8.64 3.09 -24.89
N VAL A 223 -8.68 4.40 -24.76
CA VAL A 223 -9.78 5.23 -25.26
C VAL A 223 -9.20 6.24 -26.21
N HIS A 224 -9.62 6.14 -27.45
CA HIS A 224 -9.29 7.10 -28.49
C HIS A 224 -10.30 8.24 -28.45
N ALA A 225 -9.82 9.46 -28.55
CA ALA A 225 -10.67 10.64 -28.49
C ALA A 225 -10.17 11.75 -29.41
N LYS A 226 -11.07 12.60 -29.84
CA LYS A 226 -10.79 13.78 -30.66
C LYS A 226 -11.43 15.00 -30.05
N ALA A 227 -10.66 16.10 -29.93
CA ALA A 227 -11.21 17.36 -29.46
C ALA A 227 -11.92 18.09 -30.60
N GLU A 228 -13.07 18.68 -30.29
CA GLU A 228 -13.84 19.53 -31.20
C GLU A 228 -13.46 21.01 -31.01
N THR A 229 -12.95 21.37 -29.84
CA THR A 229 -12.60 22.74 -29.47
C THR A 229 -11.23 22.79 -28.82
N ALA A 230 -10.49 23.88 -29.09
CA ALA A 230 -9.23 24.14 -28.39
C ALA A 230 -9.50 24.52 -26.92
N GLY A 231 -8.57 24.17 -26.04
CA GLY A 231 -8.64 24.44 -24.61
C GLY A 231 -8.17 23.27 -23.76
N ASN A 232 -8.33 23.41 -22.46
CA ASN A 232 -8.03 22.32 -21.52
C ASN A 232 -9.23 21.39 -21.41
N HIS A 233 -9.03 20.12 -21.71
CA HIS A 233 -10.04 19.08 -21.59
C HIS A 233 -9.65 18.06 -20.52
N VAL A 234 -10.63 17.61 -19.77
CA VAL A 234 -10.46 16.63 -18.68
C VAL A 234 -10.89 15.27 -19.18
N PHE A 235 -10.00 14.29 -19.02
CA PHE A 235 -10.30 12.86 -19.05
C PHE A 235 -10.38 12.33 -17.62
N ARG A 236 -11.42 11.57 -17.31
CA ARG A 236 -11.62 10.95 -16.00
C ARG A 236 -11.92 9.47 -16.17
N ALA A 237 -11.13 8.64 -15.53
CA ALA A 237 -11.37 7.21 -15.41
C ALA A 237 -11.89 6.86 -14.01
N GLU A 238 -12.87 5.98 -13.95
CA GLU A 238 -13.44 5.44 -12.73
C GLU A 238 -13.42 3.93 -12.76
N VAL A 239 -13.00 3.33 -11.64
CA VAL A 239 -13.00 1.88 -11.45
C VAL A 239 -13.83 1.53 -10.23
N HIS A 240 -14.80 0.68 -10.43
CA HIS A 240 -15.63 0.12 -9.36
C HIS A 240 -15.29 -1.36 -9.20
N CYS A 241 -15.18 -1.83 -7.96
CA CYS A 241 -15.05 -3.24 -7.66
C CYS A 241 -16.09 -3.62 -6.59
N LYS A 242 -17.00 -4.50 -6.96
CA LYS A 242 -18.12 -4.92 -6.08
C LYS A 242 -17.61 -5.53 -4.77
N ALA A 243 -16.55 -6.33 -4.82
CA ALA A 243 -16.00 -7.00 -3.65
C ALA A 243 -15.35 -6.04 -2.64
N MET A 244 -14.90 -4.86 -3.07
CA MET A 244 -14.19 -3.89 -2.24
C MET A 244 -15.11 -2.76 -1.73
N GLY A 245 -16.26 -2.55 -2.35
CA GLY A 245 -17.12 -1.40 -2.06
C GLY A 245 -16.44 -0.04 -2.30
N THR A 246 -15.31 -0.03 -3.00
CA THR A 246 -14.50 1.16 -3.27
C THR A 246 -14.63 1.62 -4.70
N ARG A 247 -14.46 2.92 -4.90
CA ARG A 247 -14.40 3.58 -6.19
C ARG A 247 -13.04 4.27 -6.31
N LEU A 248 -12.29 3.91 -7.34
CA LEU A 248 -11.05 4.59 -7.69
C LEU A 248 -11.32 5.58 -8.81
N ILE A 249 -10.73 6.75 -8.71
CA ILE A 249 -10.90 7.84 -9.68
C ILE A 249 -9.51 8.37 -10.02
N SER A 250 -9.27 8.60 -11.31
CA SER A 250 -8.09 9.30 -11.79
C SER A 250 -8.50 10.29 -12.88
N GLU A 251 -7.99 11.51 -12.80
CA GLU A 251 -8.26 12.58 -13.77
C GLU A 251 -6.96 13.06 -14.40
N LYS A 252 -7.05 13.40 -15.69
CA LYS A 252 -5.96 13.97 -16.47
C LYS A 252 -6.45 15.19 -17.25
N ASN A 253 -5.58 16.18 -17.36
CA ASN A 253 -5.82 17.40 -18.15
C ASN A 253 -4.93 17.41 -19.37
N THR A 254 -5.53 17.53 -20.55
CA THR A 254 -4.81 17.65 -21.82
C THR A 254 -5.14 18.99 -22.46
N LEU A 255 -4.11 19.72 -22.86
CA LEU A 255 -4.25 20.97 -23.60
C LEU A 255 -4.38 20.67 -25.10
N TYR A 256 -5.48 21.09 -25.70
CA TYR A 256 -5.69 21.02 -27.14
C TYR A 256 -5.57 22.42 -27.76
N TYR A 257 -4.85 22.52 -28.89
CA TYR A 257 -4.69 23.75 -29.61
C TYR A 257 -5.22 23.63 -31.04
N GLN A 258 -5.62 24.77 -31.60
CA GLN A 258 -6.01 24.87 -32.98
C GLN A 258 -4.79 25.27 -33.81
N ASP A 259 -4.47 24.48 -34.84
CA ASP A 259 -3.41 24.85 -35.77
C ASP A 259 -3.75 26.21 -36.42
N ALA A 260 -2.76 27.08 -36.50
CA ALA A 260 -2.91 28.32 -37.24
C ALA A 260 -3.22 27.94 -38.68
N VAL A 261 -4.39 28.32 -39.16
CA VAL A 261 -4.70 28.25 -40.60
C VAL A 261 -3.66 29.12 -41.28
N THR A 262 -2.73 28.54 -42.01
CA THR A 262 -1.89 29.29 -42.97
C THR A 262 -2.87 29.87 -43.99
N GLN A 263 -3.31 31.10 -43.76
CA GLN A 263 -3.88 31.87 -44.86
C GLN A 263 -2.79 31.97 -45.91
N ASP A 264 -2.98 31.29 -47.03
CA ASP A 264 -2.27 31.62 -48.26
C ASP A 264 -2.51 33.12 -48.46
N THR A 265 -1.57 33.92 -48.02
CA THR A 265 -1.51 35.34 -48.42
C THR A 265 -1.37 35.30 -49.93
N PRO A 266 -2.32 35.82 -50.71
CA PRO A 266 -2.15 35.89 -52.15
C PRO A 266 -0.85 36.62 -52.38
N ASP A 267 0.04 36.01 -53.15
CA ASP A 267 1.35 36.56 -53.53
C ASP A 267 1.12 37.99 -54.04
N ALA A 268 1.47 39.00 -53.22
CA ALA A 268 1.34 40.43 -53.58
C ALA A 268 2.18 40.81 -54.79
N ASN A 269 2.93 39.84 -55.36
CA ASN A 269 3.75 39.96 -56.56
C ASN A 269 3.17 39.26 -57.79
N ALA A 270 1.95 38.72 -57.72
CA ALA A 270 1.31 38.22 -58.95
C ALA A 270 1.03 39.40 -59.87
N PRO A 271 1.58 39.45 -61.11
CA PRO A 271 1.38 40.57 -62.03
C PRO A 271 -0.08 40.63 -62.40
N THR A 272 -0.74 41.70 -61.99
CA THR A 272 -2.10 42.07 -62.38
C THR A 272 -2.18 42.19 -63.90
N GLU A 273 -3.10 41.49 -64.55
CA GLU A 273 -3.39 41.53 -66.01
C GLU A 273 -3.67 42.90 -66.56
N ALA A 274 -3.76 43.94 -65.73
CA ALA A 274 -3.99 45.33 -66.14
C ALA A 274 -2.83 45.99 -66.85
N ASN A 275 -1.65 45.42 -66.92
CA ASN A 275 -0.44 46.05 -67.53
C ASN A 275 -0.07 45.52 -68.95
N ARG A 276 -0.92 44.78 -69.61
CA ARG A 276 -0.68 44.22 -70.94
C ARG A 276 -1.06 45.16 -72.14
N ASN A 277 -1.65 46.32 -71.88
CA ASN A 277 -2.16 47.20 -72.93
C ASN A 277 -1.48 48.60 -73.03
N LEU A 278 -0.21 48.70 -72.74
CA LEU A 278 0.54 49.92 -73.13
C LEU A 278 1.41 49.59 -74.34
N ALA A 279 0.86 49.92 -75.52
CA ALA A 279 1.54 49.84 -76.79
C ALA A 279 2.82 50.72 -76.77
N ALA A 280 3.90 50.17 -77.29
CA ALA A 280 5.17 50.94 -77.52
C ALA A 280 4.96 52.09 -78.51
N PRO A 281 5.48 53.26 -78.26
CA PRO A 281 5.49 54.33 -79.27
C PRO A 281 6.52 54.09 -80.38
N GLU A 282 6.10 54.35 -81.63
CA GLU A 282 6.93 54.22 -82.86
C GLU A 282 8.23 55.03 -82.79
N THR A 283 9.34 54.41 -83.14
CA THR A 283 10.65 55.08 -83.37
C THR A 283 10.67 55.78 -84.68
N TYR A 284 10.75 57.11 -84.68
CA TYR A 284 11.04 57.99 -85.84
C TYR A 284 12.47 57.75 -86.32
N ARG A 285 12.56 57.41 -87.57
CA ARG A 285 13.79 57.21 -88.33
C ARG A 285 14.24 58.56 -88.88
N THR A 286 15.29 59.18 -88.40
CA THR A 286 15.92 60.32 -89.01
C THR A 286 17.09 59.87 -89.85
N GLN A 287 16.97 60.13 -91.18
CA GLN A 287 18.09 60.09 -92.14
C GLN A 287 18.96 61.33 -91.97
N ARG A 288 20.27 61.15 -92.00
CA ARG A 288 21.24 62.14 -92.63
C ARG A 288 22.50 61.45 -93.05
N ARG A 289 22.72 61.70 -94.27
CA ARG A 289 23.93 62.03 -95.12
C ARG A 289 25.23 61.56 -94.49
#